data_dd7d2e94b404533a70ca0a9e2dc9bad3
#
_entry.id   dd7d2e94b404533a70ca0a9e2dc9bad3
#
_cell.length_a   1.000
_cell.length_b   1.000
_cell.length_c   1.000
_cell.angle_alpha   90.00
_cell.angle_beta   90.00
_cell.angle_gamma   90.00
#
_symmetry.space_group_name_H-M   'P 1'
#
loop_
_entity.id
_entity.type
_entity.pdbx_description
1 polymer ?
#
loop_
_entity_poly.entity_id
_entity_poly.type
_entity_poly.pdbx_seq_one_letter_code
_entity_poly.pdbx_strand_id
1 'polypeptide(L)'
;SNPVDGKNLIVTKKEYQSICVDEKKFQKYFKKFISGNEFTNSDYRYCLWISDEEVKDAMNSKFISNRINSCKKYRENSSSRDAKKSSSSPHKFCYSTFKNEQSIIIPKTSTSARFYLPIGFLNKDTVAADGAMVIYNPEPYLFSILSSRLHTLWLSTCGGRHASGFRYSVKLVYNTFPVPEIDKKNKKILE
;
A
#
# COMPACT_ATOMS: atom_id res chain seq x y z
N SER A 1 -3.49 -1.55 2.48
CA SER A 1 -4.75 -0.84 2.74
C SER A 1 -5.77 -1.10 1.64
N ASN A 2 -7.05 -1.21 2.00
CA ASN A 2 -8.15 -1.44 1.05
C ASN A 2 -9.29 -0.44 1.35
N PRO A 3 -9.65 0.42 0.40
CA PRO A 3 -10.65 1.45 0.63
C PRO A 3 -12.09 0.91 0.68
N VAL A 4 -12.44 -0.12 -0.09
CA VAL A 4 -13.83 -0.59 -0.29
C VAL A 4 -14.76 0.59 -0.55
N ASP A 5 -14.54 1.28 -1.66
CA ASP A 5 -15.04 2.65 -1.89
C ASP A 5 -15.76 2.83 -3.24
N GLY A 6 -15.91 1.77 -4.04
CA GLY A 6 -16.42 1.89 -5.41
C GLY A 6 -15.55 2.77 -6.32
N LYS A 7 -14.23 2.79 -6.09
CA LYS A 7 -13.23 3.59 -6.79
C LYS A 7 -13.33 5.11 -6.52
N ASN A 8 -13.96 5.52 -5.42
CA ASN A 8 -14.14 6.94 -5.10
C ASN A 8 -12.99 7.56 -4.31
N LEU A 9 -12.28 6.80 -3.47
CA LEU A 9 -11.15 7.33 -2.70
C LEU A 9 -9.80 7.22 -3.42
N ILE A 10 -9.73 6.45 -4.50
CA ILE A 10 -8.54 6.33 -5.34
C ILE A 10 -8.63 7.30 -6.52
N VAL A 11 -7.55 8.02 -6.77
CA VAL A 11 -7.48 9.12 -7.73
C VAL A 11 -6.36 8.87 -8.73
N THR A 12 -6.62 9.02 -10.00
CA THR A 12 -5.62 8.92 -11.07
C THR A 12 -4.65 10.10 -11.04
N LYS A 13 -3.47 9.95 -11.66
CA LYS A 13 -2.52 11.06 -11.81
C LYS A 13 -3.12 12.27 -12.53
N LYS A 14 -3.97 12.03 -13.56
CA LYS A 14 -4.63 13.10 -14.32
C LYS A 14 -5.62 13.87 -13.45
N GLU A 15 -6.47 13.19 -12.70
CA GLU A 15 -7.41 13.83 -11.78
C GLU A 15 -6.68 14.63 -10.69
N TYR A 16 -5.59 14.06 -10.12
CA TYR A 16 -4.78 14.76 -9.13
C TYR A 16 -4.14 16.04 -9.71
N GLN A 17 -3.61 15.99 -10.93
CA GLN A 17 -3.04 17.16 -11.59
C GLN A 17 -4.08 18.28 -11.80
N SER A 18 -5.31 17.93 -12.24
CA SER A 18 -6.41 18.89 -12.37
C SER A 18 -6.70 19.60 -11.04
N ILE A 19 -6.81 18.84 -9.95
CA ILE A 19 -7.07 19.40 -8.61
C ILE A 19 -5.92 20.31 -8.16
N CYS A 20 -4.68 19.95 -8.45
CA CYS A 20 -3.52 20.77 -8.09
C CYS A 20 -3.54 22.15 -8.78
N VAL A 21 -4.14 22.25 -9.96
CA VAL A 21 -4.32 23.50 -10.70
C VAL A 21 -5.52 24.28 -10.16
N ASP A 22 -6.67 23.62 -10.05
CA ASP A 22 -7.95 24.26 -9.76
C ASP A 22 -8.15 24.54 -8.26
N GLU A 23 -7.67 23.64 -7.40
CA GLU A 23 -7.94 23.64 -5.95
C GLU A 23 -6.68 23.35 -5.13
N LYS A 24 -5.56 24.03 -5.38
CA LYS A 24 -4.23 23.78 -4.78
C LYS A 24 -4.22 23.60 -3.25
N LYS A 25 -5.07 24.34 -2.51
CA LYS A 25 -5.15 24.25 -1.04
C LYS A 25 -5.57 22.86 -0.52
N PHE A 26 -6.25 22.05 -1.34
CA PHE A 26 -6.72 20.71 -0.98
C PHE A 26 -5.72 19.60 -1.33
N GLN A 27 -4.59 19.93 -1.95
CA GLN A 27 -3.52 18.97 -2.30
C GLN A 27 -3.02 18.19 -1.08
N LYS A 28 -3.05 18.78 0.10
CA LYS A 28 -2.66 18.16 1.38
C LYS A 28 -3.45 16.90 1.74
N TYR A 29 -4.65 16.72 1.17
CA TYR A 29 -5.52 15.56 1.41
C TYR A 29 -5.23 14.36 0.52
N PHE A 30 -4.18 14.43 -0.29
CA PHE A 30 -3.80 13.35 -1.18
C PHE A 30 -2.47 12.75 -0.76
N LYS A 31 -2.42 11.42 -0.70
CA LYS A 31 -1.18 10.65 -0.54
C LYS A 31 -0.93 9.80 -1.78
N LYS A 32 0.35 9.48 -2.07
CA LYS A 32 0.67 8.46 -3.06
C LYS A 32 0.07 7.13 -2.64
N PHE A 33 -0.47 6.40 -3.61
CA PHE A 33 -1.07 5.09 -3.41
C PHE A 33 -0.45 4.10 -4.39
N ILE A 34 0.09 2.99 -3.88
CA ILE A 34 0.86 2.06 -4.69
C ILE A 34 0.46 0.61 -4.39
N SER A 35 0.14 -0.15 -5.42
CA SER A 35 -0.05 -1.60 -5.36
C SER A 35 1.25 -2.34 -5.68
N GLY A 36 1.28 -3.65 -5.44
CA GLY A 36 2.42 -4.48 -5.84
C GLY A 36 2.70 -4.42 -7.34
N ASN A 37 1.66 -4.40 -8.17
CA ASN A 37 1.80 -4.30 -9.63
C ASN A 37 2.30 -2.92 -10.06
N GLU A 38 1.77 -1.85 -9.48
CA GLU A 38 2.25 -0.49 -9.76
C GLU A 38 3.70 -0.32 -9.34
N PHE A 39 4.08 -0.85 -8.18
CA PHE A 39 5.47 -0.83 -7.71
C PHE A 39 6.42 -1.51 -8.71
N THR A 40 6.06 -2.69 -9.20
CA THR A 40 6.90 -3.43 -10.16
C THR A 40 6.99 -2.78 -11.54
N ASN A 41 6.05 -1.92 -11.89
CA ASN A 41 6.00 -1.17 -13.15
C ASN A 41 6.43 0.29 -13.00
N SER A 42 6.97 0.69 -11.84
CA SER A 42 7.39 2.06 -11.55
C SER A 42 6.26 3.08 -11.74
N ASP A 43 5.04 2.67 -11.38
CA ASP A 43 3.83 3.49 -11.46
C ASP A 43 3.20 3.71 -10.07
N TYR A 44 2.26 4.62 -9.97
CA TYR A 44 1.49 4.91 -8.76
C TYR A 44 0.24 5.71 -9.09
N ARG A 45 -0.69 5.72 -8.16
CA ARG A 45 -1.87 6.59 -8.14
C ARG A 45 -1.83 7.49 -6.91
N TYR A 46 -2.91 8.18 -6.67
CA TYR A 46 -3.14 8.91 -5.43
C TYR A 46 -4.37 8.35 -4.72
N CYS A 47 -4.49 8.66 -3.44
CA CYS A 47 -5.69 8.40 -2.68
C CYS A 47 -6.02 9.59 -1.78
N LEU A 48 -7.30 9.77 -1.51
CA LEU A 48 -7.77 10.67 -0.48
C LEU A 48 -7.38 10.11 0.89
N TRP A 49 -6.76 10.95 1.71
CA TRP A 49 -6.32 10.62 3.06
C TRP A 49 -6.64 11.77 3.99
N ILE A 50 -7.79 11.70 4.66
CA ILE A 50 -8.39 12.80 5.41
C ILE A 50 -8.64 12.32 6.84
N SER A 51 -8.23 13.08 7.83
CA SER A 51 -8.53 12.83 9.25
C SER A 51 -9.94 13.30 9.61
N ASP A 52 -10.46 12.85 10.76
CA ASP A 52 -11.81 13.25 11.20
C ASP A 52 -11.90 14.77 11.45
N GLU A 53 -10.83 15.37 11.93
CA GLU A 53 -10.75 16.80 12.21
C GLU A 53 -10.77 17.64 10.94
N GLU A 54 -10.24 17.08 9.84
CA GLU A 54 -10.06 17.79 8.57
C GLU A 54 -11.23 17.61 7.60
N VAL A 55 -12.17 16.70 7.88
CA VAL A 55 -13.30 16.39 6.98
C VAL A 55 -14.09 17.64 6.61
N LYS A 56 -14.38 18.52 7.55
CA LYS A 56 -15.15 19.74 7.31
C LYS A 56 -14.45 20.65 6.30
N ASP A 57 -13.12 20.83 6.43
CA ASP A 57 -12.35 21.62 5.48
C ASP A 57 -12.26 20.95 4.12
N ALA A 58 -12.00 19.64 4.09
CA ALA A 58 -11.92 18.86 2.86
C ALA A 58 -13.22 18.88 2.04
N MET A 59 -14.38 18.88 2.70
CA MET A 59 -15.70 18.94 2.07
C MET A 59 -16.00 20.26 1.37
N ASN A 60 -15.21 21.33 1.58
CA ASN A 60 -15.31 22.56 0.81
C ASN A 60 -14.80 22.42 -0.64
N SER A 61 -14.03 21.37 -0.94
CA SER A 61 -13.72 21.00 -2.32
C SER A 61 -14.91 20.27 -2.95
N LYS A 62 -15.38 20.77 -4.09
CA LYS A 62 -16.44 20.11 -4.86
C LYS A 62 -16.02 18.71 -5.32
N PHE A 63 -14.77 18.56 -5.70
CA PHE A 63 -14.22 17.25 -6.11
C PHE A 63 -14.23 16.25 -4.95
N ILE A 64 -13.68 16.62 -3.80
CA ILE A 64 -13.57 15.74 -2.64
C ILE A 64 -14.96 15.41 -2.08
N SER A 65 -15.85 16.39 -1.94
CA SER A 65 -17.19 16.19 -1.41
C SER A 65 -18.02 15.22 -2.27
N ASN A 66 -17.94 15.36 -3.60
CA ASN A 66 -18.62 14.44 -4.52
C ASN A 66 -18.12 12.99 -4.34
N ARG A 67 -16.82 12.80 -4.23
CA ARG A 67 -16.21 11.47 -4.05
C ARG A 67 -16.55 10.85 -2.71
N ILE A 68 -16.52 11.61 -1.63
CA ILE A 68 -16.91 11.13 -0.28
C ILE A 68 -18.38 10.73 -0.27
N ASN A 69 -19.25 11.54 -0.85
CA ASN A 69 -20.69 11.26 -0.94
C ASN A 69 -20.98 10.01 -1.79
N SER A 70 -20.27 9.84 -2.90
CA SER A 70 -20.38 8.65 -3.74
C SER A 70 -19.85 7.40 -3.04
N CYS A 71 -18.75 7.52 -2.28
CA CYS A 71 -18.25 6.44 -1.44
C CYS A 71 -19.26 6.02 -0.37
N LYS A 72 -19.90 6.98 0.29
CA LYS A 72 -20.96 6.74 1.27
C LYS A 72 -22.11 5.93 0.65
N LYS A 73 -22.66 6.40 -0.45
CA LYS A 73 -23.75 5.71 -1.19
C LYS A 73 -23.35 4.29 -1.61
N TYR A 74 -22.13 4.11 -2.12
CA TYR A 74 -21.60 2.80 -2.49
C TYR A 74 -21.58 1.84 -1.29
N ARG A 75 -21.10 2.29 -0.14
CA ARG A 75 -21.01 1.49 1.08
C ARG A 75 -22.37 1.16 1.68
N GLU A 76 -23.31 2.10 1.68
CA GLU A 76 -24.69 1.90 2.15
C GLU A 76 -25.40 0.81 1.33
N ASN A 77 -25.18 0.78 0.01
CA ASN A 77 -25.77 -0.19 -0.91
C ASN A 77 -24.97 -1.49 -1.05
N SER A 78 -23.83 -1.65 -0.34
CA SER A 78 -22.99 -2.84 -0.43
C SER A 78 -23.67 -4.04 0.25
N SER A 79 -23.43 -5.25 -0.27
CA SER A 79 -23.80 -6.50 0.42
C SER A 79 -22.87 -6.82 1.59
N SER A 80 -21.65 -6.24 1.61
CA SER A 80 -20.67 -6.47 2.68
C SER A 80 -21.04 -5.74 3.96
N ARG A 81 -21.12 -6.48 5.07
CA ARG A 81 -21.38 -5.93 6.41
C ARG A 81 -20.34 -4.87 6.81
N ASP A 82 -19.05 -5.12 6.52
CA ASP A 82 -17.97 -4.21 6.89
C ASP A 82 -18.01 -2.92 6.05
N ALA A 83 -18.36 -3.02 4.76
CA ALA A 83 -18.58 -1.85 3.93
C ALA A 83 -19.74 -1.00 4.49
N LYS A 84 -20.87 -1.60 4.81
CA LYS A 84 -22.02 -0.89 5.44
C LYS A 84 -21.61 -0.20 6.74
N LYS A 85 -20.90 -0.89 7.61
CA LYS A 85 -20.40 -0.31 8.87
C LYS A 85 -19.49 0.91 8.63
N SER A 86 -18.69 0.87 7.56
CA SER A 86 -17.75 1.95 7.20
C SER A 86 -18.44 3.12 6.48
N SER A 87 -19.75 3.05 6.21
CA SER A 87 -20.49 4.16 5.58
C SER A 87 -20.63 5.39 6.47
N SER A 88 -20.50 5.23 7.79
CA SER A 88 -20.45 6.34 8.75
C SER A 88 -19.19 7.21 8.65
N SER A 89 -18.11 6.66 8.09
CA SER A 89 -16.83 7.36 7.90
C SER A 89 -16.34 7.20 6.45
N PRO A 90 -17.08 7.75 5.47
CA PRO A 90 -16.86 7.49 4.05
C PRO A 90 -15.54 8.06 3.51
N HIS A 91 -14.90 8.99 4.23
CA HIS A 91 -13.60 9.58 3.92
C HIS A 91 -12.43 8.68 4.28
N LYS A 92 -12.65 7.64 5.11
CA LYS A 92 -11.60 6.71 5.56
C LYS A 92 -11.61 5.42 4.74
N PHE A 93 -10.45 4.79 4.64
CA PHE A 93 -10.35 3.44 4.13
C PHE A 93 -11.02 2.45 5.08
N CYS A 94 -11.75 1.48 4.53
CA CYS A 94 -12.41 0.42 5.31
C CYS A 94 -11.38 -0.41 6.08
N TYR A 95 -10.28 -0.75 5.43
CA TYR A 95 -9.16 -1.46 6.03
C TYR A 95 -7.86 -0.70 5.80
N SER A 96 -7.22 -0.28 6.88
CA SER A 96 -5.93 0.39 6.80
C SER A 96 -4.98 -0.10 7.89
N THR A 97 -3.76 -0.40 7.46
CA THR A 97 -2.60 -0.65 8.34
C THR A 97 -1.53 0.42 8.12
N PHE A 98 -1.88 1.52 7.44
CA PHE A 98 -0.93 2.58 7.12
C PHE A 98 -0.39 3.24 8.38
N LYS A 99 0.94 3.42 8.40
CA LYS A 99 1.67 4.23 9.37
C LYS A 99 2.48 5.27 8.60
N ASN A 100 2.58 6.47 9.14
CA ASN A 100 3.37 7.55 8.55
C ASN A 100 4.87 7.36 8.86
N GLU A 101 5.42 6.24 8.41
CA GLU A 101 6.78 5.78 8.62
C GLU A 101 7.39 5.30 7.31
N GLN A 102 8.71 5.36 7.19
CA GLN A 102 9.41 4.71 6.09
C GLN A 102 9.15 3.20 6.13
N SER A 103 9.05 2.56 4.99
CA SER A 103 8.72 1.15 4.95
C SER A 103 9.36 0.42 3.76
N ILE A 104 9.47 -0.90 3.88
CA ILE A 104 9.78 -1.79 2.77
C ILE A 104 8.46 -2.31 2.20
N ILE A 105 8.30 -2.24 0.87
CA ILE A 105 7.18 -2.86 0.14
C ILE A 105 7.62 -4.18 -0.48
N ILE A 106 6.75 -5.18 -0.35
CA ILE A 106 6.90 -6.51 -0.95
C ILE A 106 5.59 -6.82 -1.70
N PRO A 107 5.59 -6.89 -3.04
CA PRO A 107 4.42 -7.33 -3.80
C PRO A 107 3.98 -8.74 -3.40
N LYS A 108 2.67 -8.94 -3.18
CA LYS A 108 2.12 -10.26 -2.84
C LYS A 108 2.21 -11.27 -3.99
N THR A 109 2.33 -10.79 -5.22
CA THR A 109 2.48 -11.64 -6.41
C THR A 109 3.69 -11.21 -7.23
N SER A 110 4.42 -12.17 -7.77
CA SER A 110 5.58 -11.95 -8.63
C SER A 110 5.65 -13.03 -9.69
N THR A 111 6.15 -12.72 -10.87
CA THR A 111 6.42 -13.72 -11.92
C THR A 111 7.59 -14.62 -11.51
N SER A 112 7.52 -15.91 -11.88
CA SER A 112 8.62 -16.86 -11.68
C SER A 112 9.85 -16.58 -12.55
N ALA A 113 9.73 -15.74 -13.58
CA ALA A 113 10.83 -15.35 -14.44
C ALA A 113 11.81 -14.36 -13.77
N ARG A 114 11.41 -13.74 -12.64
CA ARG A 114 12.30 -12.81 -11.92
C ARG A 114 13.34 -13.58 -11.11
N PHE A 115 14.60 -13.18 -11.28
CA PHE A 115 15.71 -13.77 -10.54
C PHE A 115 15.72 -13.33 -9.06
N TYR A 116 15.28 -12.09 -8.80
CA TYR A 116 15.12 -11.51 -7.45
C TYR A 116 13.68 -11.07 -7.22
N LEU A 117 13.25 -11.15 -5.97
CA LEU A 117 11.95 -10.61 -5.55
C LEU A 117 11.98 -9.07 -5.68
N PRO A 118 10.98 -8.47 -6.36
CA PRO A 118 10.91 -7.02 -6.46
C PRO A 118 10.47 -6.43 -5.12
N ILE A 119 11.40 -5.86 -4.39
CA ILE A 119 11.15 -5.14 -3.13
C ILE A 119 11.80 -3.76 -3.19
N GLY A 120 11.38 -2.84 -2.36
CA GLY A 120 11.97 -1.50 -2.30
C GLY A 120 11.48 -0.71 -1.11
N PHE A 121 12.00 0.50 -0.96
CA PHE A 121 11.57 1.43 0.07
C PHE A 121 10.42 2.31 -0.40
N LEU A 122 9.50 2.59 0.51
CA LEU A 122 8.47 3.61 0.37
C LEU A 122 8.73 4.74 1.36
N ASN A 123 8.50 5.95 0.90
CA ASN A 123 8.50 7.13 1.76
C ASN A 123 7.31 7.07 2.73
N LYS A 124 7.45 7.74 3.87
CA LYS A 124 6.43 7.81 4.93
C LYS A 124 5.04 8.26 4.48
N ASP A 125 4.95 9.01 3.37
CA ASP A 125 3.68 9.54 2.83
C ASP A 125 3.05 8.66 1.74
N THR A 126 3.52 7.42 1.58
CA THR A 126 3.01 6.50 0.55
C THR A 126 2.16 5.40 1.18
N VAL A 127 0.91 5.32 0.78
CA VAL A 127 -0.05 4.29 1.22
C VAL A 127 0.06 3.08 0.30
N ALA A 128 0.38 1.93 0.86
CA ALA A 128 0.39 0.68 0.11
C ALA A 128 -1.00 0.05 0.04
N ALA A 129 -1.38 -0.39 -1.16
CA ALA A 129 -2.60 -1.14 -1.42
C ALA A 129 -2.52 -2.57 -0.86
N ASP A 130 -3.66 -3.26 -0.79
CA ASP A 130 -3.75 -4.64 -0.30
C ASP A 130 -2.96 -5.66 -1.14
N GLY A 131 -2.66 -5.36 -2.39
CA GLY A 131 -1.80 -6.21 -3.27
C GLY A 131 -0.32 -6.24 -2.90
N ALA A 132 0.09 -5.56 -1.83
CA ALA A 132 1.45 -5.58 -1.31
C ALA A 132 1.46 -5.79 0.21
N MET A 133 2.58 -6.30 0.70
CA MET A 133 2.94 -6.31 2.13
C MET A 133 3.86 -5.14 2.42
N VAL A 134 3.83 -4.70 3.68
CA VAL A 134 4.64 -3.56 4.13
C VAL A 134 5.28 -3.90 5.47
N ILE A 135 6.56 -3.57 5.60
CA ILE A 135 7.31 -3.62 6.86
C ILE A 135 7.62 -2.17 7.22
N TYR A 136 7.00 -1.66 8.28
CA TYR A 136 7.22 -0.29 8.75
C TYR A 136 8.46 -0.20 9.62
N ASN A 137 9.16 0.93 9.49
CA ASN A 137 10.38 1.25 10.24
C ASN A 137 11.40 0.09 10.25
N PRO A 138 11.74 -0.49 9.08
CA PRO A 138 12.65 -1.63 9.01
C PRO A 138 14.07 -1.22 9.38
N GLU A 139 14.80 -2.09 10.06
CA GLU A 139 16.26 -1.96 10.14
C GLU A 139 16.86 -2.09 8.73
N PRO A 140 17.83 -1.25 8.33
CA PRO A 140 18.33 -1.22 6.94
C PRO A 140 18.84 -2.58 6.44
N TYR A 141 19.55 -3.36 7.27
CA TYR A 141 20.08 -4.69 6.90
C TYR A 141 18.95 -5.67 6.46
N LEU A 142 17.72 -5.47 6.94
CA LEU A 142 16.62 -6.34 6.58
C LEU A 142 16.29 -6.27 5.08
N PHE A 143 16.48 -5.10 4.47
CA PHE A 143 16.32 -4.96 3.01
C PHE A 143 17.30 -5.87 2.25
N SER A 144 18.57 -5.89 2.64
CA SER A 144 19.60 -6.73 2.00
C SER A 144 19.25 -8.22 2.09
N ILE A 145 18.78 -8.66 3.29
CA ILE A 145 18.35 -10.05 3.50
C ILE A 145 17.15 -10.39 2.61
N LEU A 146 16.10 -9.57 2.63
CA LEU A 146 14.87 -9.83 1.90
C LEU A 146 15.04 -9.71 0.38
N SER A 147 15.96 -8.88 -0.09
CA SER A 147 16.29 -8.75 -1.53
C SER A 147 17.23 -9.86 -2.03
N SER A 148 17.76 -10.70 -1.13
CA SER A 148 18.72 -11.75 -1.46
C SER A 148 18.14 -12.83 -2.39
N ARG A 149 19.02 -13.49 -3.12
CA ARG A 149 18.67 -14.68 -3.91
C ARG A 149 18.16 -15.82 -3.02
N LEU A 150 18.71 -15.97 -1.83
CA LEU A 150 18.28 -16.99 -0.88
C LEU A 150 16.80 -16.80 -0.49
N HIS A 151 16.38 -15.57 -0.22
CA HIS A 151 14.98 -15.28 0.10
C HIS A 151 14.05 -15.54 -1.09
N THR A 152 14.50 -15.27 -2.32
CA THR A 152 13.73 -15.59 -3.54
C THR A 152 13.60 -17.10 -3.72
N LEU A 153 14.64 -17.88 -3.46
CA LEU A 153 14.59 -19.35 -3.48
C LEU A 153 13.65 -19.87 -2.38
N TRP A 154 13.72 -19.30 -1.18
CA TRP A 154 12.78 -19.64 -0.11
C TRP A 154 11.31 -19.41 -0.51
N LEU A 155 11.02 -18.26 -1.12
CA LEU A 155 9.70 -17.99 -1.69
C LEU A 155 9.30 -19.05 -2.72
N SER A 156 10.21 -19.47 -3.58
CA SER A 156 9.91 -20.46 -4.63
C SER A 156 9.58 -21.84 -4.06
N THR A 157 10.11 -22.17 -2.89
CA THR A 157 9.96 -23.47 -2.21
C THR A 157 8.78 -23.46 -1.25
N CYS A 158 8.68 -22.46 -0.38
CA CYS A 158 7.70 -22.40 0.70
C CYS A 158 6.48 -21.52 0.37
N GLY A 159 6.57 -20.68 -0.65
CA GLY A 159 5.49 -19.77 -1.05
C GLY A 159 4.38 -20.47 -1.83
N GLY A 160 3.22 -19.80 -1.87
CA GLY A 160 2.11 -20.21 -2.72
C GLY A 160 2.36 -19.95 -4.21
N ARG A 161 1.51 -20.51 -5.05
CA ARG A 161 1.47 -20.24 -6.49
C ARG A 161 0.29 -19.36 -6.84
N HIS A 162 0.46 -18.52 -7.85
CA HIS A 162 -0.61 -17.74 -8.45
C HIS A 162 -0.39 -17.68 -9.97
N ALA A 163 -1.24 -18.35 -10.72
CA ALA A 163 -1.01 -18.63 -12.14
C ALA A 163 0.40 -19.20 -12.36
N SER A 164 1.21 -18.64 -13.26
CA SER A 164 2.60 -19.05 -13.51
C SER A 164 3.63 -18.43 -12.54
N GLY A 165 3.17 -17.64 -11.55
CA GLY A 165 4.06 -16.91 -10.65
C GLY A 165 4.01 -17.40 -9.21
N PHE A 166 4.67 -16.64 -8.33
CA PHE A 166 4.70 -16.87 -6.89
C PHE A 166 3.69 -15.99 -6.15
N ARG A 167 3.15 -16.51 -5.06
CA ARG A 167 2.35 -15.76 -4.10
C ARG A 167 3.09 -15.68 -2.76
N TYR A 168 3.51 -14.48 -2.39
CA TYR A 168 4.16 -14.20 -1.14
C TYR A 168 3.15 -14.20 0.03
N SER A 169 3.47 -14.92 1.09
CA SER A 169 2.67 -14.99 2.32
C SER A 169 3.52 -14.64 3.52
N VAL A 170 3.00 -13.79 4.42
CA VAL A 170 3.67 -13.49 5.69
C VAL A 170 3.90 -14.76 6.48
N LYS A 171 2.87 -15.59 6.62
CA LYS A 171 2.92 -16.79 7.45
C LYS A 171 3.87 -17.87 6.92
N LEU A 172 3.88 -18.07 5.58
CA LEU A 172 4.60 -19.18 4.95
C LEU A 172 5.97 -18.80 4.41
N VAL A 173 6.25 -17.51 4.22
CA VAL A 173 7.51 -17.06 3.62
C VAL A 173 8.28 -16.16 4.59
N TYR A 174 7.68 -15.06 5.02
CA TYR A 174 8.37 -14.10 5.88
C TYR A 174 8.69 -14.68 7.27
N ASN A 175 7.68 -15.22 7.95
CA ASN A 175 7.84 -15.71 9.33
C ASN A 175 8.66 -17.01 9.44
N THR A 176 8.79 -17.76 8.34
CA THR A 176 9.53 -19.04 8.34
C THR A 176 10.92 -18.92 7.70
N PHE A 177 11.22 -17.76 7.13
CA PHE A 177 12.56 -17.54 6.57
C PHE A 177 13.62 -17.55 7.67
N PRO A 178 14.64 -18.42 7.56
CA PRO A 178 15.66 -18.54 8.60
C PRO A 178 16.63 -17.34 8.52
N VAL A 179 16.28 -16.25 9.17
CA VAL A 179 17.17 -15.09 9.29
C VAL A 179 18.31 -15.48 10.24
N PRO A 180 19.57 -15.42 9.81
CA PRO A 180 20.71 -15.73 10.68
C PRO A 180 20.83 -14.67 11.79
N GLU A 181 21.37 -15.06 12.92
CA GLU A 181 21.84 -14.09 13.92
C GLU A 181 23.00 -13.28 13.34
N ILE A 182 22.80 -11.97 13.26
CA ILE A 182 23.76 -11.06 12.64
C ILE A 182 24.33 -10.16 13.74
N ASP A 183 25.65 -10.22 13.95
CA ASP A 183 26.32 -9.33 14.87
C ASP A 183 26.35 -7.88 14.38
N LYS A 184 26.72 -6.95 15.25
CA LYS A 184 26.75 -5.51 14.93
C LYS A 184 27.69 -5.14 13.76
N LYS A 185 28.79 -5.89 13.61
CA LYS A 185 29.76 -5.66 12.53
C LYS A 185 29.16 -6.05 11.18
N ASN A 186 28.56 -7.22 11.10
CA ASN A 186 27.94 -7.72 9.88
C ASN A 186 26.67 -6.96 9.52
N LYS A 187 25.91 -6.45 10.49
CA LYS A 187 24.77 -5.53 10.19
C LYS A 187 25.24 -4.32 9.40
N LYS A 188 26.33 -3.66 9.83
CA LYS A 188 26.89 -2.49 9.12
C LYS A 188 27.37 -2.79 7.69
N ILE A 189 27.75 -4.02 7.39
CA ILE A 189 28.15 -4.42 6.04
C ILE A 189 26.92 -4.57 5.13
N LEU A 190 25.77 -4.94 5.71
CA LEU A 190 24.51 -5.14 4.99
C LEU A 190 23.71 -3.85 4.82
N GLU A 191 24.01 -2.81 5.56
CA GLU A 191 23.42 -1.46 5.46
C GLU A 191 24.00 -0.67 4.30
#